data_324a22bb1655299ff55b24e7ae597c14
#
_entry.id   324a22bb1655299ff55b24e7ae597c14
#
_cell.length_a   1.000
_cell.length_b   1.000
_cell.length_c   1.000
_cell.angle_alpha   90.00
_cell.angle_beta   90.00
_cell.angle_gamma   90.00
#
_symmetry.space_group_name_H-M   'P 1'
#
loop_
_entity.id
_entity.type
_entity.pdbx_description
1 polymer ?
#
loop_
_entity_poly.entity_id
_entity_poly.type
_entity_poly.pdbx_seq_one_letter_code
_entity_poly.pdbx_strand_id
1 'polypeptide(L)'
;MSALPLLLLGAPEKAESWCRSWRASLPACRVLVLLAATDTAAVPGISAAGTSPESRRVTAAADAELLVLGPTVALPHALPPLPAGVSPALISQVVLQGLGLHPIVVDLGCPVAPAVSHLRLPPPAGAGPARCLSTGSAMDRTRVEALLEQGRRWGRAAARSAPSAGPVPLVLAECVPGGTTTAQAVLTGLGIESGGIVSGSLHRPAHALKADLVARGLAAAAARTLVPAGARRLPPDPVAVLAALGDPMQALAAGLLLAAAETGQSVLLAGGSQMAAVLALALALLTPELRPRLAALAAIGTTAWVAFESDSDLTLLLRRIGRHWGIDHPLAFAASLRFRGALHPALQDYERGYVKEGVGAGGLAILWELAGRSPEHLAQACDAACHELIGPPCAPPACHLVAPGSGDPLRSGDG
;
A
#
# COMPACT_ATOMS: atom_id res chain seq x y z
N MET A 1 -19.19 7.37 22.83
CA MET A 1 -18.69 6.09 22.26
C MET A 1 -17.76 6.46 21.12
N SER A 2 -16.49 6.09 21.18
CA SER A 2 -15.54 6.32 20.07
C SER A 2 -16.01 5.54 18.84
N ALA A 3 -16.15 6.21 17.69
CA ALA A 3 -16.53 5.58 16.45
C ALA A 3 -15.53 4.46 16.09
N LEU A 4 -16.02 3.34 15.61
CA LEU A 4 -15.19 2.28 15.04
C LEU A 4 -14.83 2.66 13.61
N PRO A 5 -13.64 2.26 13.09
CA PRO A 5 -13.36 2.39 11.68
C PRO A 5 -14.42 1.66 10.86
N LEU A 6 -14.65 2.12 9.64
CA LEU A 6 -15.71 1.58 8.80
C LEU A 6 -15.40 0.14 8.38
N LEU A 7 -16.22 -0.80 8.81
CA LEU A 7 -16.12 -2.20 8.40
C LEU A 7 -16.50 -2.36 6.93
N LEU A 8 -15.57 -2.85 6.12
CA LEU A 8 -15.79 -3.15 4.69
C LEU A 8 -16.21 -4.60 4.48
N LEU A 9 -15.59 -5.52 5.21
CA LEU A 9 -15.81 -6.95 5.07
C LEU A 9 -15.48 -7.68 6.37
N GLY A 10 -16.22 -8.74 6.67
CA GLY A 10 -16.08 -9.57 7.86
C GLY A 10 -17.35 -9.59 8.71
N ALA A 11 -17.39 -10.45 9.71
CA ALA A 11 -18.48 -10.51 10.65
C ALA A 11 -18.36 -9.36 11.68
N PRO A 12 -19.44 -8.60 11.98
CA PRO A 12 -19.40 -7.46 12.91
C PRO A 12 -18.81 -7.82 14.27
N GLU A 13 -19.16 -8.98 14.84
CA GLU A 13 -18.69 -9.42 16.16
C GLU A 13 -17.16 -9.66 16.16
N LYS A 14 -16.62 -10.24 15.06
CA LYS A 14 -15.19 -10.42 14.86
C LYS A 14 -14.49 -9.07 14.73
N ALA A 15 -15.08 -8.13 14.00
CA ALA A 15 -14.58 -6.78 13.83
C ALA A 15 -14.50 -6.02 15.17
N GLU A 16 -15.56 -6.05 15.97
CA GLU A 16 -15.58 -5.42 17.29
C GLU A 16 -14.54 -6.02 18.24
N SER A 17 -14.43 -7.35 18.26
CA SER A 17 -13.45 -8.06 19.08
C SER A 17 -12.02 -7.70 18.66
N TRP A 18 -11.74 -7.67 17.36
CA TRP A 18 -10.44 -7.28 16.79
C TRP A 18 -10.10 -5.83 17.16
N CYS A 19 -11.00 -4.88 16.95
CA CYS A 19 -10.81 -3.48 17.30
C CYS A 19 -10.58 -3.26 18.79
N ARG A 20 -11.29 -4.00 19.65
CA ARG A 20 -11.13 -3.94 21.10
C ARG A 20 -9.72 -4.42 21.52
N SER A 21 -9.27 -5.54 20.96
CA SER A 21 -7.92 -6.07 21.19
C SER A 21 -6.84 -5.08 20.75
N TRP A 22 -7.00 -4.48 19.57
CA TRP A 22 -6.06 -3.50 19.05
C TRP A 22 -5.99 -2.22 19.86
N ARG A 23 -7.13 -1.69 20.34
CA ARG A 23 -7.15 -0.53 21.24
C ARG A 23 -6.34 -0.76 22.51
N ALA A 24 -6.48 -1.94 23.10
CA ALA A 24 -5.77 -2.29 24.32
C ALA A 24 -4.25 -2.40 24.14
N SER A 25 -3.79 -2.81 22.97
CA SER A 25 -2.39 -3.08 22.65
C SER A 25 -1.73 -2.05 21.73
N LEU A 26 -2.45 -0.99 21.34
CA LEU A 26 -1.98 0.03 20.39
C LEU A 26 -0.65 0.68 20.80
N PRO A 27 -0.41 1.07 22.08
CA PRO A 27 0.86 1.68 22.47
C PRO A 27 2.07 0.75 22.32
N ALA A 28 1.83 -0.57 22.30
CA ALA A 28 2.88 -1.57 22.16
C ALA A 28 3.07 -2.03 20.71
N CYS A 29 2.19 -1.65 19.78
CA CYS A 29 2.26 -2.12 18.40
C CYS A 29 3.57 -1.69 17.73
N ARG A 30 4.06 -2.54 16.83
CA ARG A 30 5.24 -2.23 15.99
C ARG A 30 4.80 -1.96 14.57
N VAL A 31 5.30 -0.86 14.01
CA VAL A 31 5.03 -0.45 12.63
C VAL A 31 6.26 -0.75 11.78
N LEU A 32 6.12 -1.67 10.83
CA LEU A 32 7.13 -1.97 9.82
C LEU A 32 6.70 -1.32 8.50
N VAL A 33 7.57 -0.47 7.95
CA VAL A 33 7.40 0.15 6.63
C VAL A 33 8.31 -0.57 5.65
N LEU A 34 7.71 -1.35 4.76
CA LEU A 34 8.41 -2.24 3.85
C LEU A 34 8.61 -1.54 2.51
N LEU A 35 9.83 -1.06 2.28
CA LEU A 35 10.23 -0.43 1.04
C LEU A 35 10.71 -1.49 0.06
N ALA A 36 10.14 -1.50 -1.14
CA ALA A 36 10.63 -2.36 -2.21
C ALA A 36 10.50 -1.67 -3.57
N ALA A 37 11.16 -2.23 -4.56
CA ALA A 37 11.12 -1.73 -5.92
C ALA A 37 10.94 -2.87 -6.92
N THR A 38 10.32 -2.54 -8.04
CA THR A 38 10.17 -3.41 -9.20
C THR A 38 10.36 -2.62 -10.49
N ASP A 39 11.04 -3.19 -11.47
CA ASP A 39 11.18 -2.59 -12.79
C ASP A 39 9.83 -2.49 -13.54
N THR A 40 8.79 -3.15 -13.04
CA THR A 40 7.41 -2.92 -13.52
C THR A 40 7.00 -1.46 -13.35
N ALA A 41 7.51 -0.75 -12.33
CA ALA A 41 7.27 0.68 -12.12
C ALA A 41 7.84 1.56 -13.24
N ALA A 42 8.83 1.08 -14.00
CA ALA A 42 9.41 1.81 -15.11
C ALA A 42 8.51 1.86 -16.36
N VAL A 43 7.51 0.98 -16.44
CA VAL A 43 6.57 0.97 -17.59
C VAL A 43 5.79 2.29 -17.63
N PRO A 44 5.79 3.01 -18.77
CA PRO A 44 5.06 4.25 -18.90
C PRO A 44 3.55 4.06 -18.63
N GLY A 45 2.95 4.96 -17.86
CA GLY A 45 1.51 4.92 -17.57
C GLY A 45 1.07 3.88 -16.54
N ILE A 46 1.98 3.16 -15.87
CA ILE A 46 1.60 2.11 -14.91
C ILE A 46 1.34 2.65 -13.49
N SER A 47 1.98 3.74 -13.11
CA SER A 47 1.92 4.29 -11.76
C SER A 47 2.06 5.81 -11.76
N ALA A 48 1.35 6.48 -10.83
CA ALA A 48 1.47 7.89 -10.55
C ALA A 48 2.47 8.22 -9.44
N ALA A 49 3.15 7.23 -8.88
CA ALA A 49 4.15 7.43 -7.82
C ALA A 49 5.46 8.04 -8.35
N GLY A 50 5.35 9.13 -9.09
CA GLY A 50 6.38 9.83 -9.83
C GLY A 50 6.03 9.91 -11.33
N THR A 51 6.27 11.08 -11.94
CA THR A 51 5.90 11.38 -13.33
C THR A 51 6.77 10.66 -14.37
N SER A 52 7.99 10.27 -14.01
CA SER A 52 8.92 9.53 -14.88
C SER A 52 9.38 8.21 -14.26
N PRO A 53 9.90 7.26 -15.05
CA PRO A 53 10.51 6.04 -14.52
C PRO A 53 11.64 6.31 -13.52
N GLU A 54 12.48 7.32 -13.78
CA GLU A 54 13.61 7.72 -12.94
C GLU A 54 13.10 8.26 -11.59
N SER A 55 12.09 9.14 -11.62
CA SER A 55 11.50 9.68 -10.39
C SER A 55 10.86 8.60 -9.52
N ARG A 56 10.24 7.58 -10.12
CA ARG A 56 9.63 6.45 -9.38
C ARG A 56 10.67 5.59 -8.65
N ARG A 57 11.94 5.60 -9.06
CA ARG A 57 13.02 4.89 -8.37
C ARG A 57 13.40 5.55 -7.05
N VAL A 58 13.13 6.84 -6.90
CA VAL A 58 13.44 7.62 -5.70
C VAL A 58 12.28 7.61 -4.70
N THR A 59 11.05 7.33 -5.14
CA THR A 59 9.82 7.46 -4.35
C THR A 59 9.89 6.78 -2.99
N ALA A 60 10.33 5.51 -2.94
CA ALA A 60 10.36 4.77 -1.67
C ALA A 60 11.36 5.39 -0.68
N ALA A 61 12.49 5.91 -1.14
CA ALA A 61 13.47 6.58 -0.30
C ALA A 61 12.93 7.92 0.23
N ALA A 62 12.38 8.76 -0.66
CA ALA A 62 11.84 10.07 -0.29
C ALA A 62 10.62 9.95 0.64
N ASP A 63 9.74 8.97 0.40
CA ASP A 63 8.60 8.68 1.28
C ASP A 63 9.04 8.23 2.68
N ALA A 64 10.07 7.39 2.77
CA ALA A 64 10.63 6.96 4.05
C ALA A 64 11.31 8.13 4.80
N GLU A 65 11.95 9.05 4.08
CA GLU A 65 12.54 10.25 4.65
C GLU A 65 11.47 11.21 5.18
N LEU A 66 10.41 11.47 4.41
CA LEU A 66 9.27 12.25 4.90
C LEU A 66 8.65 11.63 6.15
N LEU A 67 8.49 10.31 6.14
CA LEU A 67 7.90 9.57 7.26
C LEU A 67 8.70 9.72 8.56
N VAL A 68 10.03 9.73 8.48
CA VAL A 68 10.94 9.74 9.65
C VAL A 68 11.31 11.17 10.05
N LEU A 69 11.61 12.04 9.09
CA LEU A 69 12.10 13.39 9.34
C LEU A 69 10.97 14.41 9.54
N GLY A 70 9.79 14.14 8.95
CA GLY A 70 8.65 15.04 8.97
C GLY A 70 8.69 16.14 7.89
N PRO A 71 7.62 16.94 7.80
CA PRO A 71 7.42 17.90 6.71
C PRO A 71 8.24 19.20 6.84
N THR A 72 8.77 19.50 8.03
CA THR A 72 9.49 20.77 8.32
C THR A 72 10.98 20.71 7.99
N VAL A 73 11.52 19.52 7.66
CA VAL A 73 12.93 19.30 7.37
C VAL A 73 13.14 19.13 5.87
N ALA A 74 14.19 19.75 5.32
CA ALA A 74 14.59 19.51 3.94
C ALA A 74 14.95 18.02 3.76
N LEU A 75 14.21 17.34 2.87
CA LEU A 75 14.43 15.92 2.63
C LEU A 75 15.71 15.71 1.83
N PRO A 76 16.56 14.73 2.19
CA PRO A 76 17.76 14.37 1.43
C PRO A 76 17.45 14.02 -0.03
N HIS A 77 16.35 13.31 -0.28
CA HIS A 77 15.80 13.09 -1.61
C HIS A 77 14.47 13.84 -1.73
N ALA A 78 14.38 14.74 -2.72
CA ALA A 78 13.15 15.45 -3.00
C ALA A 78 12.03 14.45 -3.32
N LEU A 79 10.83 14.71 -2.80
CA LEU A 79 9.64 13.93 -3.18
C LEU A 79 9.44 14.01 -4.69
N PRO A 80 9.28 12.86 -5.37
CA PRO A 80 9.02 12.85 -6.80
C PRO A 80 7.76 13.63 -7.14
N PRO A 81 7.77 14.43 -8.21
CA PRO A 81 6.58 15.14 -8.64
C PRO A 81 5.48 14.13 -8.99
N LEU A 82 4.29 14.36 -8.45
CA LEU A 82 3.09 13.57 -8.74
C LEU A 82 2.27 14.29 -9.81
N PRO A 83 1.45 13.59 -10.59
CA PRO A 83 0.50 14.22 -11.51
C PRO A 83 -0.48 15.17 -10.80
N ALA A 84 -0.89 14.83 -9.58
CA ALA A 84 -1.70 15.61 -8.67
C ALA A 84 -1.58 15.03 -7.25
N GLY A 85 -1.85 15.84 -6.23
CA GLY A 85 -1.82 15.44 -4.84
C GLY A 85 -0.43 15.55 -4.19
N VAL A 86 -0.33 15.04 -2.98
CA VAL A 86 0.88 14.96 -2.17
C VAL A 86 1.09 13.50 -1.75
N SER A 87 2.34 13.11 -1.46
CA SER A 87 2.66 11.74 -1.02
C SER A 87 1.79 11.29 0.17
N PRO A 88 1.26 10.05 0.15
CA PRO A 88 0.52 9.48 1.27
C PRO A 88 1.39 9.27 2.52
N ALA A 89 2.72 9.32 2.38
CA ALA A 89 3.65 9.33 3.52
C ALA A 89 3.38 10.49 4.48
N LEU A 90 2.78 11.60 4.01
CA LEU A 90 2.36 12.72 4.86
C LEU A 90 1.30 12.29 5.88
N ILE A 91 0.26 11.57 5.45
CA ILE A 91 -0.78 11.04 6.34
C ILE A 91 -0.17 10.11 7.37
N SER A 92 0.68 9.19 6.91
CA SER A 92 1.37 8.22 7.75
C SER A 92 2.26 8.90 8.79
N GLN A 93 3.01 9.93 8.39
CA GLN A 93 3.87 10.70 9.26
C GLN A 93 3.08 11.41 10.37
N VAL A 94 1.98 12.10 10.00
CA VAL A 94 1.10 12.79 10.95
C VAL A 94 0.52 11.82 11.98
N VAL A 95 0.08 10.65 11.55
CA VAL A 95 -0.45 9.62 12.47
C VAL A 95 0.64 9.11 13.40
N LEU A 96 1.79 8.73 12.87
CA LEU A 96 2.89 8.17 13.68
C LEU A 96 3.36 9.18 14.73
N GLN A 97 3.60 10.42 14.32
CA GLN A 97 3.97 11.49 15.23
C GLN A 97 2.89 11.73 16.28
N GLY A 98 1.64 11.85 15.85
CA GLY A 98 0.52 12.11 16.74
C GLY A 98 0.25 11.00 17.77
N LEU A 99 0.53 9.74 17.43
CA LEU A 99 0.38 8.60 18.32
C LEU A 99 1.65 8.23 19.08
N GLY A 100 2.78 8.92 18.83
CA GLY A 100 4.07 8.59 19.43
C GLY A 100 4.61 7.21 18.98
N LEU A 101 4.27 6.78 17.77
CA LEU A 101 4.73 5.51 17.20
C LEU A 101 5.97 5.75 16.32
N HIS A 102 6.95 4.87 16.46
CA HIS A 102 8.20 4.94 15.70
C HIS A 102 8.22 3.83 14.63
N PRO A 103 8.32 4.18 13.34
CA PRO A 103 8.36 3.20 12.26
C PRO A 103 9.74 2.51 12.21
N ILE A 104 9.73 1.21 11.93
CA ILE A 104 10.91 0.47 11.52
C ILE A 104 10.91 0.42 10.01
N VAL A 105 11.78 1.19 9.38
CA VAL A 105 11.94 1.22 7.92
C VAL A 105 12.78 0.04 7.48
N VAL A 106 12.30 -0.73 6.52
CA VAL A 106 12.97 -1.92 5.98
C VAL A 106 13.18 -1.75 4.48
N ASP A 107 14.42 -1.65 4.06
CA ASP A 107 14.81 -1.59 2.64
C ASP A 107 15.06 -3.01 2.10
N LEU A 108 14.21 -3.44 1.17
CA LEU A 108 14.24 -4.74 0.53
C LEU A 108 14.96 -4.73 -0.84
N GLY A 109 15.84 -3.78 -1.05
CA GLY A 109 16.61 -3.63 -2.27
C GLY A 109 16.09 -2.52 -3.18
N CYS A 110 15.71 -1.38 -2.63
CA CYS A 110 15.43 -0.18 -3.40
C CYS A 110 16.69 0.30 -4.15
N PRO A 111 16.54 0.83 -5.38
CA PRO A 111 17.67 1.35 -6.16
C PRO A 111 18.30 2.58 -5.51
N VAL A 112 17.50 3.35 -4.77
CA VAL A 112 17.95 4.48 -3.95
C VAL A 112 17.65 4.14 -2.49
N ALA A 113 18.68 4.09 -1.66
CA ALA A 113 18.53 3.85 -0.23
C ALA A 113 18.06 5.13 0.47
N PRO A 114 17.11 5.06 1.42
CA PRO A 114 16.72 6.24 2.18
C PRO A 114 17.85 6.73 3.08
N ALA A 115 18.02 8.04 3.20
CA ALA A 115 19.04 8.67 4.05
C ALA A 115 18.58 8.85 5.51
N VAL A 116 17.81 7.88 6.01
CA VAL A 116 17.35 7.76 7.40
C VAL A 116 17.68 6.38 7.94
N SER A 117 17.59 6.19 9.25
CA SER A 117 17.81 4.87 9.86
C SER A 117 16.88 3.83 9.28
N HIS A 118 17.43 2.77 8.71
CA HIS A 118 16.68 1.67 8.12
C HIS A 118 17.41 0.33 8.26
N LEU A 119 16.66 -0.76 8.15
CA LEU A 119 17.20 -2.10 8.06
C LEU A 119 17.33 -2.47 6.58
N ARG A 120 18.55 -2.71 6.10
CA ARG A 120 18.80 -3.25 4.77
C ARG A 120 19.17 -4.71 4.86
N LEU A 121 18.49 -5.57 4.11
CA LEU A 121 18.80 -6.98 4.09
C LEU A 121 20.02 -7.26 3.19
N PRO A 122 20.92 -8.19 3.59
CA PRO A 122 21.99 -8.64 2.71
C PRO A 122 21.43 -9.50 1.56
N PRO A 123 22.17 -9.64 0.45
CA PRO A 123 21.81 -10.62 -0.59
C PRO A 123 21.75 -12.06 -0.01
N PRO A 124 20.87 -12.93 -0.55
CA PRO A 124 20.03 -12.69 -1.71
C PRO A 124 18.76 -11.88 -1.42
N ALA A 125 18.33 -11.74 -0.16
CA ALA A 125 17.09 -11.06 0.19
C ALA A 125 17.04 -9.60 -0.29
N GLY A 126 18.09 -8.80 -0.03
CA GLY A 126 18.22 -7.39 -0.40
C GLY A 126 18.85 -7.13 -1.77
N ALA A 127 18.71 -8.03 -2.73
CA ALA A 127 19.42 -7.99 -4.02
C ALA A 127 18.87 -6.99 -5.07
N GLY A 128 18.43 -5.81 -4.69
CA GLY A 128 17.94 -4.77 -5.62
C GLY A 128 16.47 -4.92 -6.02
N PRO A 129 15.95 -4.19 -7.03
CA PRO A 129 14.57 -4.26 -7.47
C PRO A 129 14.23 -5.64 -8.08
N ALA A 130 12.94 -6.01 -8.00
CA ALA A 130 12.44 -7.11 -8.81
C ALA A 130 12.46 -6.72 -10.29
N ARG A 131 12.79 -7.65 -11.18
CA ARG A 131 12.66 -7.44 -12.63
C ARG A 131 11.21 -7.21 -13.00
N CYS A 132 10.96 -6.60 -14.16
CA CYS A 132 9.59 -6.40 -14.64
C CYS A 132 8.86 -7.75 -14.70
N LEU A 133 7.66 -7.80 -14.13
CA LEU A 133 6.85 -9.02 -14.07
C LEU A 133 6.55 -9.62 -15.44
N SER A 134 6.53 -8.79 -16.51
CA SER A 134 6.30 -9.26 -17.89
C SER A 134 7.36 -10.26 -18.39
N THR A 135 8.52 -10.32 -17.71
CA THR A 135 9.58 -11.32 -18.01
C THR A 135 9.23 -12.74 -17.53
N GLY A 136 8.23 -12.91 -16.65
CA GLY A 136 7.93 -14.19 -15.99
C GLY A 136 9.07 -14.68 -15.09
N SER A 137 9.95 -13.78 -14.64
CA SER A 137 11.12 -14.08 -13.80
C SER A 137 11.48 -12.84 -12.97
N ALA A 138 10.53 -12.36 -12.16
CA ALA A 138 10.67 -11.13 -11.37
C ALA A 138 11.80 -11.23 -10.32
N MET A 139 11.91 -12.37 -9.66
CA MET A 139 12.94 -12.66 -8.66
C MET A 139 13.50 -14.07 -8.83
N ASP A 140 14.68 -14.31 -8.32
CA ASP A 140 15.21 -15.67 -8.21
C ASP A 140 14.52 -16.40 -7.06
N ARG A 141 14.27 -17.70 -7.22
CA ARG A 141 13.57 -18.52 -6.21
C ARG A 141 14.27 -18.48 -4.85
N THR A 142 15.59 -18.54 -4.84
CA THR A 142 16.40 -18.45 -3.61
C THR A 142 16.20 -17.14 -2.87
N ARG A 143 15.98 -16.04 -3.59
CA ARG A 143 15.65 -14.75 -3.00
C ARG A 143 14.27 -14.77 -2.33
N VAL A 144 13.27 -15.32 -3.00
CA VAL A 144 11.91 -15.45 -2.46
C VAL A 144 11.93 -16.27 -1.17
N GLU A 145 12.61 -17.43 -1.19
CA GLU A 145 12.75 -18.31 -0.02
C GLU A 145 13.47 -17.61 1.15
N ALA A 146 14.54 -16.86 0.86
CA ALA A 146 15.26 -16.07 1.87
C ALA A 146 14.40 -14.98 2.50
N LEU A 147 13.57 -14.27 1.70
CA LEU A 147 12.65 -13.24 2.19
C LEU A 147 11.52 -13.83 3.03
N LEU A 148 10.91 -14.94 2.60
CA LEU A 148 9.89 -15.66 3.35
C LEU A 148 10.42 -16.12 4.71
N GLU A 149 11.60 -16.75 4.74
CA GLU A 149 12.21 -17.23 5.98
C GLU A 149 12.64 -16.07 6.89
N GLN A 150 13.14 -14.97 6.32
CA GLN A 150 13.48 -13.78 7.11
C GLN A 150 12.23 -13.19 7.76
N GLY A 151 11.12 -13.10 7.03
CA GLY A 151 9.83 -12.65 7.58
C GLY A 151 9.34 -13.55 8.71
N ARG A 152 9.41 -14.88 8.53
CA ARG A 152 9.05 -15.85 9.61
C ARG A 152 9.92 -15.69 10.84
N ARG A 153 11.22 -15.53 10.68
CA ARG A 153 12.16 -15.32 11.80
C ARG A 153 11.83 -14.03 12.55
N TRP A 154 11.58 -12.93 11.85
CA TRP A 154 11.25 -11.66 12.47
C TRP A 154 9.91 -11.69 13.19
N GLY A 155 8.88 -12.28 12.57
CA GLY A 155 7.56 -12.42 13.20
C GLY A 155 7.64 -13.25 14.48
N ARG A 156 8.33 -14.40 14.47
CA ARG A 156 8.55 -15.21 15.67
C ARG A 156 9.36 -14.48 16.74
N ALA A 157 10.36 -13.67 16.36
CA ALA A 157 11.13 -12.87 17.30
C ALA A 157 10.28 -11.76 17.94
N ALA A 158 9.46 -11.07 17.13
CA ALA A 158 8.55 -10.04 17.62
C ALA A 158 7.50 -10.61 18.59
N ALA A 159 6.94 -11.77 18.30
CA ALA A 159 5.98 -12.43 19.16
C ALA A 159 6.56 -12.82 20.55
N ARG A 160 7.85 -13.14 20.64
CA ARG A 160 8.54 -13.49 21.88
C ARG A 160 8.96 -12.27 22.72
N SER A 161 8.94 -11.07 22.18
CA SER A 161 9.49 -9.88 22.86
C SER A 161 8.68 -9.40 24.06
N ALA A 162 7.45 -9.89 24.28
CA ALA A 162 6.60 -9.53 25.41
C ALA A 162 5.87 -10.77 25.98
N PRO A 163 6.58 -11.71 26.63
CA PRO A 163 6.00 -12.99 27.03
C PRO A 163 4.81 -12.86 28.00
N SER A 164 4.79 -11.85 28.86
CA SER A 164 3.75 -11.64 29.89
C SER A 164 2.50 -10.92 29.35
N ALA A 165 2.61 -10.18 28.24
CA ALA A 165 1.52 -9.37 27.68
C ALA A 165 0.89 -9.99 26.40
N GLY A 166 1.35 -11.16 25.99
CA GLY A 166 0.99 -11.77 24.71
C GLY A 166 1.79 -11.20 23.52
N PRO A 167 1.55 -11.74 22.29
CA PRO A 167 2.28 -11.31 21.12
C PRO A 167 2.00 -9.85 20.76
N VAL A 168 3.06 -9.07 20.51
CA VAL A 168 2.98 -7.66 20.15
C VAL A 168 2.32 -7.51 18.76
N PRO A 169 1.26 -6.70 18.59
CA PRO A 169 0.64 -6.50 17.30
C PRO A 169 1.59 -5.86 16.28
N LEU A 170 1.46 -6.25 15.02
CA LEU A 170 2.24 -5.71 13.91
C LEU A 170 1.37 -4.90 12.96
N VAL A 171 1.88 -3.75 12.53
CA VAL A 171 1.40 -3.02 11.36
C VAL A 171 2.40 -3.23 10.23
N LEU A 172 1.95 -3.72 9.10
CA LEU A 172 2.76 -3.85 7.89
C LEU A 172 2.30 -2.81 6.89
N ALA A 173 3.10 -1.78 6.68
CA ALA A 173 2.85 -0.71 5.72
C ALA A 173 3.71 -0.93 4.47
N GLU A 174 3.10 -0.85 3.29
CA GLU A 174 3.79 -1.04 2.02
C GLU A 174 4.22 0.27 1.39
N CYS A 175 5.39 0.27 0.74
CA CYS A 175 5.84 1.35 -0.12
C CYS A 175 6.54 0.76 -1.35
N VAL A 176 5.73 0.46 -2.38
CA VAL A 176 6.20 -0.20 -3.61
C VAL A 176 5.58 0.48 -4.83
N PRO A 177 6.25 1.44 -5.47
CA PRO A 177 5.82 1.96 -6.76
C PRO A 177 5.61 0.83 -7.78
N GLY A 178 4.45 0.82 -8.44
CA GLY A 178 4.07 -0.26 -9.36
C GLY A 178 3.55 -1.56 -8.71
N GLY A 179 3.57 -1.66 -7.39
CA GLY A 179 3.21 -2.86 -6.62
C GLY A 179 1.75 -3.32 -6.78
N THR A 180 0.83 -2.45 -7.19
CA THR A 180 -0.54 -2.91 -7.51
C THR A 180 -0.60 -3.79 -8.76
N THR A 181 0.39 -3.69 -9.65
CA THR A 181 0.47 -4.55 -10.86
C THR A 181 1.09 -5.90 -10.51
N THR A 182 2.14 -5.93 -9.68
CA THR A 182 2.70 -7.19 -9.15
C THR A 182 1.67 -7.91 -8.27
N ALA A 183 0.87 -7.18 -7.48
CA ALA A 183 -0.24 -7.74 -6.71
C ALA A 183 -1.28 -8.42 -7.61
N GLN A 184 -1.73 -7.76 -8.69
CA GLN A 184 -2.65 -8.35 -9.65
C GLN A 184 -2.05 -9.62 -10.29
N ALA A 185 -0.77 -9.57 -10.67
CA ALA A 185 -0.10 -10.70 -11.30
C ALA A 185 0.01 -11.93 -10.37
N VAL A 186 0.37 -11.70 -9.11
CA VAL A 186 0.45 -12.76 -8.10
C VAL A 186 -0.94 -13.35 -7.82
N LEU A 187 -1.96 -12.52 -7.61
CA LEU A 187 -3.34 -12.99 -7.42
C LEU A 187 -3.82 -13.85 -8.60
N THR A 188 -3.59 -13.38 -9.84
CA THR A 188 -3.96 -14.15 -11.04
C THR A 188 -3.15 -15.44 -11.13
N GLY A 189 -1.85 -15.41 -10.81
CA GLY A 189 -0.98 -16.58 -10.77
C GLY A 189 -1.42 -17.62 -9.74
N LEU A 190 -2.03 -17.20 -8.63
CA LEU A 190 -2.63 -18.08 -7.61
C LEU A 190 -4.03 -18.60 -8.01
N GLY A 191 -4.56 -18.19 -9.17
CA GLY A 191 -5.89 -18.61 -9.64
C GLY A 191 -7.04 -17.74 -9.15
N ILE A 192 -6.75 -16.53 -8.63
CA ILE A 192 -7.77 -15.58 -8.18
C ILE A 192 -8.02 -14.57 -9.28
N GLU A 193 -9.26 -14.48 -9.77
CA GLU A 193 -9.65 -13.45 -10.74
C GLU A 193 -9.54 -12.06 -10.12
N SER A 194 -8.55 -11.28 -10.56
CA SER A 194 -8.24 -9.96 -10.02
C SER A 194 -8.24 -8.85 -11.08
N GLY A 195 -8.43 -9.20 -12.34
CA GLY A 195 -8.51 -8.23 -13.45
C GLY A 195 -9.66 -7.23 -13.26
N GLY A 196 -9.41 -5.95 -13.48
CA GLY A 196 -10.41 -4.89 -13.41
C GLY A 196 -10.87 -4.48 -12.01
N ILE A 197 -10.40 -5.16 -10.94
CA ILE A 197 -10.83 -4.87 -9.57
C ILE A 197 -9.67 -4.47 -8.63
N VAL A 198 -8.45 -4.49 -9.12
CA VAL A 198 -7.25 -4.04 -8.39
C VAL A 198 -7.04 -2.55 -8.60
N SER A 199 -7.02 -1.78 -7.52
CA SER A 199 -6.77 -0.34 -7.51
C SER A 199 -5.39 0.04 -8.08
N GLY A 200 -5.12 1.33 -8.18
CA GLY A 200 -3.84 1.91 -8.59
C GLY A 200 -3.72 3.36 -8.19
N SER A 201 -2.51 3.91 -8.25
CA SER A 201 -2.22 5.29 -7.87
C SER A 201 -2.71 6.34 -8.88
N LEU A 202 -2.99 5.96 -10.11
CA LEU A 202 -3.58 6.84 -11.12
C LEU A 202 -5.02 7.19 -10.79
N HIS A 203 -5.51 8.33 -11.25
CA HIS A 203 -6.92 8.72 -11.13
C HIS A 203 -7.85 7.57 -11.57
N ARG A 204 -7.59 6.99 -12.74
CA ARG A 204 -8.18 5.73 -13.19
C ARG A 204 -7.10 4.66 -13.29
N PRO A 205 -7.26 3.50 -12.64
CA PRO A 205 -6.29 2.41 -12.73
C PRO A 205 -6.07 1.99 -14.20
N ALA A 206 -4.81 1.74 -14.56
CA ALA A 206 -4.44 1.36 -15.94
C ALA A 206 -4.78 -0.12 -16.21
N HIS A 207 -6.05 -0.52 -16.13
CA HIS A 207 -6.49 -1.91 -16.17
C HIS A 207 -6.03 -2.67 -17.41
N ALA A 208 -6.13 -2.06 -18.61
CA ALA A 208 -5.70 -2.69 -19.85
C ALA A 208 -4.18 -2.95 -19.88
N LEU A 209 -3.38 -1.97 -19.43
CA LEU A 209 -1.93 -2.10 -19.36
C LEU A 209 -1.52 -3.14 -18.29
N LYS A 210 -2.17 -3.14 -17.14
CA LYS A 210 -1.95 -4.17 -16.11
C LYS A 210 -2.28 -5.56 -16.66
N ALA A 211 -3.41 -5.73 -17.34
CA ALA A 211 -3.83 -7.00 -17.90
C ALA A 211 -2.83 -7.52 -18.95
N ASP A 212 -2.32 -6.65 -19.83
CA ASP A 212 -1.30 -7.00 -20.82
C ASP A 212 0.00 -7.47 -20.15
N LEU A 213 0.51 -6.71 -19.18
CA LEU A 213 1.73 -7.06 -18.45
C LEU A 213 1.58 -8.40 -17.70
N VAL A 214 0.44 -8.62 -17.05
CA VAL A 214 0.13 -9.87 -16.33
C VAL A 214 0.06 -11.05 -17.30
N ALA A 215 -0.63 -10.89 -18.43
CA ALA A 215 -0.73 -11.95 -19.45
C ALA A 215 0.63 -12.34 -20.00
N ARG A 216 1.48 -11.35 -20.34
CA ARG A 216 2.86 -11.59 -20.80
C ARG A 216 3.70 -12.30 -19.75
N GLY A 217 3.63 -11.87 -18.48
CA GLY A 217 4.36 -12.48 -17.37
C GLY A 217 3.97 -13.94 -17.14
N LEU A 218 2.67 -14.23 -17.15
CA LEU A 218 2.14 -15.60 -17.03
C LEU A 218 2.58 -16.50 -18.20
N ALA A 219 2.50 -15.98 -19.43
CA ALA A 219 2.95 -16.73 -20.62
C ALA A 219 4.45 -17.01 -20.57
N ALA A 220 5.27 -16.02 -20.20
CA ALA A 220 6.71 -16.19 -20.07
C ALA A 220 7.08 -17.17 -18.94
N ALA A 221 6.39 -17.15 -17.81
CA ALA A 221 6.58 -18.10 -16.72
C ALA A 221 6.19 -19.52 -17.15
N ALA A 222 5.07 -19.70 -17.84
CA ALA A 222 4.63 -20.99 -18.35
C ALA A 222 5.61 -21.58 -19.36
N ALA A 223 6.19 -20.76 -20.24
CA ALA A 223 7.19 -21.21 -21.22
C ALA A 223 8.51 -21.72 -20.57
N ARG A 224 8.82 -21.28 -19.34
CA ARG A 224 9.99 -21.75 -18.57
C ARG A 224 9.73 -23.07 -17.85
N THR A 225 8.45 -23.40 -17.61
CA THR A 225 8.07 -24.61 -16.91
C THR A 225 7.75 -25.67 -17.96
N LEU A 226 8.69 -26.57 -18.24
CA LEU A 226 8.48 -27.71 -19.11
C LEU A 226 7.49 -28.69 -18.44
N VAL A 227 6.18 -28.44 -18.61
CA VAL A 227 5.14 -29.39 -18.19
C VAL A 227 4.93 -30.37 -19.37
N PRO A 228 5.14 -31.67 -19.20
CA PRO A 228 4.86 -32.64 -20.25
C PRO A 228 3.40 -32.55 -20.71
N ALA A 229 3.18 -32.68 -22.03
CA ALA A 229 1.81 -32.71 -22.57
C ALA A 229 1.01 -33.81 -21.89
N GLY A 230 -0.17 -33.48 -21.33
CA GLY A 230 -1.04 -34.46 -20.63
C GLY A 230 -0.80 -34.58 -19.12
N ALA A 231 0.19 -33.91 -18.53
CA ALA A 231 0.35 -33.87 -17.08
C ALA A 231 -0.78 -33.10 -16.39
N ARG A 232 -1.31 -33.69 -15.30
CA ARG A 232 -2.33 -33.01 -14.47
C ARG A 232 -1.71 -31.74 -13.90
N ARG A 233 -2.31 -30.57 -14.17
CA ARG A 233 -1.89 -29.31 -13.54
C ARG A 233 -2.08 -29.43 -12.03
N LEU A 234 -0.98 -29.44 -11.30
CA LEU A 234 -1.01 -29.26 -9.85
C LEU A 234 -1.41 -27.82 -9.51
N PRO A 235 -1.95 -27.56 -8.31
CA PRO A 235 -2.11 -26.22 -7.82
C PRO A 235 -0.80 -25.43 -8.00
N PRO A 236 -0.85 -24.14 -8.37
CA PRO A 236 0.36 -23.36 -8.57
C PRO A 236 1.19 -23.32 -7.28
N ASP A 237 2.51 -23.55 -7.39
CA ASP A 237 3.46 -23.34 -6.31
C ASP A 237 3.54 -21.83 -5.98
N PRO A 238 3.12 -21.38 -4.78
CA PRO A 238 3.11 -19.96 -4.44
C PRO A 238 4.50 -19.30 -4.50
N VAL A 239 5.57 -20.07 -4.20
CA VAL A 239 6.95 -19.60 -4.29
C VAL A 239 7.34 -19.37 -5.75
N ALA A 240 6.94 -20.28 -6.64
CA ALA A 240 7.17 -20.12 -8.07
C ALA A 240 6.37 -18.91 -8.65
N VAL A 241 5.13 -18.73 -8.22
CA VAL A 241 4.31 -17.56 -8.60
C VAL A 241 4.99 -16.25 -8.16
N LEU A 242 5.46 -16.17 -6.91
CA LEU A 242 6.21 -15.01 -6.41
C LEU A 242 7.50 -14.77 -7.21
N ALA A 243 8.27 -15.80 -7.46
CA ALA A 243 9.51 -15.70 -8.22
C ALA A 243 9.27 -15.19 -9.66
N ALA A 244 8.17 -15.63 -10.27
CA ALA A 244 7.81 -15.23 -11.63
C ALA A 244 7.26 -13.81 -11.72
N LEU A 245 6.41 -13.37 -10.79
CA LEU A 245 5.48 -12.24 -10.97
C LEU A 245 5.49 -11.22 -9.82
N GLY A 246 6.04 -11.57 -8.65
CA GLY A 246 5.92 -10.80 -7.42
C GLY A 246 7.02 -9.74 -7.23
N ASP A 247 7.05 -9.21 -6.03
CA ASP A 247 8.06 -8.26 -5.56
C ASP A 247 8.56 -8.61 -4.14
N PRO A 248 9.68 -8.02 -3.69
CA PRO A 248 10.31 -8.39 -2.41
C PRO A 248 9.43 -8.10 -1.18
N MET A 249 8.59 -7.07 -1.21
CA MET A 249 7.69 -6.73 -0.11
C MET A 249 6.68 -7.85 0.13
N GLN A 250 6.07 -8.37 -0.94
CA GLN A 250 5.10 -9.46 -0.84
C GLN A 250 5.70 -10.72 -0.20
N ALA A 251 6.94 -11.05 -0.53
CA ALA A 251 7.61 -12.23 0.02
C ALA A 251 7.91 -12.08 1.53
N LEU A 252 8.50 -10.95 1.95
CA LEU A 252 8.81 -10.71 3.37
C LEU A 252 7.52 -10.61 4.20
N ALA A 253 6.52 -9.87 3.71
CA ALA A 253 5.25 -9.68 4.41
C ALA A 253 4.48 -11.00 4.55
N ALA A 254 4.46 -11.85 3.51
CA ALA A 254 3.89 -13.20 3.62
C ALA A 254 4.60 -14.03 4.69
N GLY A 255 5.94 -13.98 4.76
CA GLY A 255 6.71 -14.64 5.82
C GLY A 255 6.33 -14.18 7.23
N LEU A 256 6.10 -12.86 7.43
CA LEU A 256 5.61 -12.32 8.70
C LEU A 256 4.21 -12.86 9.05
N LEU A 257 3.31 -12.99 8.06
CA LEU A 257 1.98 -13.56 8.27
C LEU A 257 2.01 -15.06 8.59
N LEU A 258 2.95 -15.83 8.01
CA LEU A 258 3.15 -17.23 8.40
C LEU A 258 3.50 -17.33 9.89
N ALA A 259 4.43 -16.50 10.37
CA ALA A 259 4.76 -16.44 11.79
C ALA A 259 3.59 -15.99 12.65
N ALA A 260 2.79 -15.04 12.19
CA ALA A 260 1.60 -14.57 12.90
C ALA A 260 0.58 -15.69 13.09
N ALA A 261 0.33 -16.52 12.08
CA ALA A 261 -0.53 -17.68 12.18
C ALA A 261 -0.02 -18.72 13.20
N GLU A 262 1.32 -18.91 13.27
CA GLU A 262 1.96 -19.85 14.21
C GLU A 262 1.91 -19.34 15.66
N THR A 263 2.15 -18.05 15.87
CA THR A 263 2.35 -17.45 17.21
C THR A 263 1.10 -16.83 17.82
N GLY A 264 0.03 -16.63 17.02
CA GLY A 264 -1.17 -15.91 17.47
C GLY A 264 -1.03 -14.39 17.45
N GLN A 265 -0.06 -13.86 16.69
CA GLN A 265 0.19 -12.42 16.60
C GLN A 265 -0.85 -11.74 15.71
N SER A 266 -1.46 -10.67 16.21
CA SER A 266 -2.39 -9.86 15.42
C SER A 266 -1.64 -8.94 14.45
N VAL A 267 -2.16 -8.81 13.20
CA VAL A 267 -1.52 -8.03 12.14
C VAL A 267 -2.52 -7.10 11.46
N LEU A 268 -2.18 -5.83 11.34
CA LEU A 268 -2.85 -4.87 10.47
C LEU A 268 -2.03 -4.72 9.18
N LEU A 269 -2.61 -5.16 8.08
CA LEU A 269 -2.09 -5.00 6.74
C LEU A 269 -2.50 -3.61 6.22
N ALA A 270 -1.63 -2.63 6.39
CA ALA A 270 -1.87 -1.23 6.05
C ALA A 270 -1.62 -0.99 4.55
N GLY A 271 -2.70 -0.90 3.80
CA GLY A 271 -2.72 -0.76 2.35
C GLY A 271 -3.98 -1.37 1.72
N GLY A 272 -4.07 -1.32 0.40
CA GLY A 272 -5.22 -1.83 -0.36
C GLY A 272 -4.95 -3.17 -1.04
N SER A 273 -5.05 -3.18 -2.37
CA SER A 273 -4.91 -4.38 -3.19
C SER A 273 -3.56 -5.08 -3.05
N GLN A 274 -2.47 -4.36 -2.75
CA GLN A 274 -1.17 -4.96 -2.49
C GLN A 274 -1.20 -5.87 -1.26
N MET A 275 -1.84 -5.40 -0.19
CA MET A 275 -1.98 -6.17 1.05
C MET A 275 -2.97 -7.33 0.91
N ALA A 276 -3.97 -7.21 0.05
CA ALA A 276 -4.83 -8.33 -0.33
C ALA A 276 -4.02 -9.47 -1.00
N ALA A 277 -3.07 -9.13 -1.87
CA ALA A 277 -2.18 -10.12 -2.47
C ALA A 277 -1.24 -10.78 -1.45
N VAL A 278 -0.71 -10.02 -0.49
CA VAL A 278 0.09 -10.55 0.62
C VAL A 278 -0.71 -11.55 1.46
N LEU A 279 -1.96 -11.22 1.79
CA LEU A 279 -2.85 -12.14 2.52
C LEU A 279 -3.11 -13.41 1.72
N ALA A 280 -3.42 -13.29 0.42
CA ALA A 280 -3.66 -14.42 -0.47
C ALA A 280 -2.44 -15.35 -0.55
N LEU A 281 -1.22 -14.78 -0.65
CA LEU A 281 0.03 -15.53 -0.63
C LEU A 281 0.24 -16.30 0.68
N ALA A 282 0.03 -15.63 1.81
CA ALA A 282 0.17 -16.28 3.11
C ALA A 282 -0.82 -17.46 3.24
N LEU A 283 -2.08 -17.27 2.82
CA LEU A 283 -3.08 -18.34 2.80
C LEU A 283 -2.69 -19.50 1.87
N ALA A 284 -2.06 -19.21 0.72
CA ALA A 284 -1.56 -20.22 -0.20
C ALA A 284 -0.42 -21.06 0.41
N LEU A 285 0.47 -20.42 1.18
CA LEU A 285 1.63 -21.03 1.82
C LEU A 285 1.29 -21.79 3.12
N LEU A 286 0.15 -21.48 3.75
CA LEU A 286 -0.30 -22.13 4.98
C LEU A 286 -1.02 -23.45 4.69
N THR A 287 -0.88 -24.40 5.64
CA THR A 287 -1.73 -25.57 5.65
C THR A 287 -3.20 -25.19 5.90
N PRO A 288 -4.17 -25.99 5.44
CA PRO A 288 -5.60 -25.67 5.61
C PRO A 288 -6.01 -25.37 7.04
N GLU A 289 -5.40 -26.02 8.03
CA GLU A 289 -5.70 -25.88 9.46
C GLU A 289 -5.32 -24.51 10.03
N LEU A 290 -4.28 -23.87 9.49
CA LEU A 290 -3.80 -22.55 9.95
C LEU A 290 -4.48 -21.37 9.24
N ARG A 291 -5.12 -21.58 8.10
CA ARG A 291 -5.80 -20.52 7.34
C ARG A 291 -6.88 -19.78 8.13
N PRO A 292 -7.83 -20.47 8.82
CA PRO A 292 -8.83 -19.81 9.65
C PRO A 292 -8.20 -18.97 10.78
N ARG A 293 -7.10 -19.46 11.35
CA ARG A 293 -6.38 -18.74 12.40
C ARG A 293 -5.77 -17.44 11.87
N LEU A 294 -5.10 -17.47 10.70
CA LEU A 294 -4.59 -16.26 10.08
C LEU A 294 -5.73 -15.28 9.76
N ALA A 295 -6.84 -15.76 9.20
CA ALA A 295 -8.00 -14.93 8.87
C ALA A 295 -8.63 -14.24 10.09
N ALA A 296 -8.50 -14.81 11.28
CA ALA A 296 -8.95 -14.20 12.54
C ALA A 296 -7.96 -13.17 13.11
N LEU A 297 -6.68 -13.29 12.80
CA LEU A 297 -5.60 -12.45 13.33
C LEU A 297 -5.27 -11.25 12.44
N ALA A 298 -5.40 -11.42 11.12
CA ALA A 298 -5.05 -10.40 10.14
C ALA A 298 -6.26 -9.58 9.69
N ALA A 299 -6.10 -8.26 9.64
CA ALA A 299 -7.09 -7.37 9.02
C ALA A 299 -6.39 -6.48 7.98
N ILE A 300 -7.12 -6.15 6.90
CA ILE A 300 -6.68 -5.14 5.94
C ILE A 300 -7.23 -3.79 6.37
N GLY A 301 -6.37 -2.79 6.41
CA GLY A 301 -6.74 -1.40 6.67
C GLY A 301 -6.37 -0.51 5.51
N THR A 302 -7.34 0.16 4.91
CA THR A 302 -7.13 1.02 3.74
C THR A 302 -7.81 2.36 3.87
N THR A 303 -7.53 3.27 2.93
CA THR A 303 -8.22 4.56 2.86
C THR A 303 -9.63 4.42 2.31
N ALA A 304 -10.49 5.37 2.63
CA ALA A 304 -11.82 5.44 2.05
C ALA A 304 -11.78 5.70 0.52
N TRP A 305 -10.71 6.30 0.00
CA TRP A 305 -10.55 6.54 -1.44
C TRP A 305 -10.29 5.27 -2.24
N VAL A 306 -9.62 4.27 -1.64
CA VAL A 306 -9.50 2.92 -2.23
C VAL A 306 -10.77 2.10 -1.98
N ALA A 307 -11.33 2.18 -0.78
CA ALA A 307 -12.48 1.38 -0.39
C ALA A 307 -13.73 1.66 -1.24
N PHE A 308 -13.91 2.90 -1.69
CA PHE A 308 -15.07 3.37 -2.45
C PHE A 308 -14.71 3.86 -3.87
N GLU A 309 -13.60 3.40 -4.39
CA GLU A 309 -13.20 3.68 -5.77
C GLU A 309 -14.17 3.01 -6.76
N SER A 310 -14.62 3.77 -7.77
CA SER A 310 -15.57 3.26 -8.78
C SER A 310 -14.93 2.28 -9.76
N ASP A 311 -13.64 2.44 -10.01
CA ASP A 311 -12.89 1.68 -11.01
C ASP A 311 -12.11 0.50 -10.42
N SER A 312 -12.36 0.15 -9.13
CA SER A 312 -11.82 -1.05 -8.48
C SER A 312 -12.79 -1.57 -7.42
N ASP A 313 -12.59 -2.80 -6.94
CA ASP A 313 -13.44 -3.40 -5.90
C ASP A 313 -12.63 -4.28 -4.95
N LEU A 314 -12.11 -3.65 -3.90
CA LEU A 314 -11.36 -4.36 -2.85
C LEU A 314 -12.25 -5.37 -2.12
N THR A 315 -13.52 -5.05 -1.90
CA THR A 315 -14.46 -5.94 -1.20
C THR A 315 -14.70 -7.22 -1.99
N LEU A 316 -14.93 -7.10 -3.30
CA LEU A 316 -15.06 -8.24 -4.19
C LEU A 316 -13.77 -9.06 -4.25
N LEU A 317 -12.61 -8.41 -4.32
CA LEU A 317 -11.32 -9.07 -4.32
C LEU A 317 -11.15 -9.93 -3.06
N LEU A 318 -11.43 -9.38 -1.89
CA LEU A 318 -11.33 -10.09 -0.61
C LEU A 318 -12.34 -11.24 -0.49
N ARG A 319 -13.55 -11.07 -1.01
CA ARG A 319 -14.53 -12.17 -1.11
C ARG A 319 -14.03 -13.30 -1.99
N ARG A 320 -13.38 -12.98 -3.13
CA ARG A 320 -12.76 -13.98 -4.02
C ARG A 320 -11.63 -14.73 -3.32
N ILE A 321 -10.78 -14.02 -2.57
CA ILE A 321 -9.72 -14.61 -1.75
C ILE A 321 -10.32 -15.57 -0.71
N GLY A 322 -11.30 -15.12 0.07
CA GLY A 322 -11.96 -15.94 1.08
C GLY A 322 -12.57 -17.21 0.49
N ARG A 323 -13.31 -17.07 -0.61
CA ARG A 323 -13.93 -18.20 -1.32
C ARG A 323 -12.87 -19.19 -1.85
N HIS A 324 -11.77 -18.68 -2.41
CA HIS A 324 -10.71 -19.52 -3.00
C HIS A 324 -10.06 -20.44 -1.97
N TRP A 325 -9.89 -19.95 -0.74
CA TRP A 325 -9.23 -20.70 0.35
C TRP A 325 -10.21 -21.35 1.33
N GLY A 326 -11.53 -21.22 1.12
CA GLY A 326 -12.55 -21.78 2.00
C GLY A 326 -12.53 -21.21 3.41
N ILE A 327 -12.14 -19.95 3.54
CA ILE A 327 -12.17 -19.21 4.82
C ILE A 327 -13.38 -18.27 4.87
N ASP A 328 -13.79 -17.91 6.09
CA ASP A 328 -14.70 -16.78 6.30
C ASP A 328 -14.10 -15.52 5.63
N HIS A 329 -14.96 -14.56 5.32
CA HIS A 329 -14.51 -13.32 4.70
C HIS A 329 -13.36 -12.69 5.50
N PRO A 330 -12.22 -12.37 4.84
CA PRO A 330 -11.14 -11.64 5.47
C PRO A 330 -11.64 -10.35 6.10
N LEU A 331 -11.12 -10.01 7.29
CA LEU A 331 -11.49 -8.77 7.96
C LEU A 331 -10.85 -7.58 7.27
N ALA A 332 -11.65 -6.57 6.95
CA ALA A 332 -11.17 -5.37 6.28
C ALA A 332 -11.92 -4.11 6.74
N PHE A 333 -11.17 -3.02 6.90
CA PHE A 333 -11.66 -1.72 7.32
C PHE A 333 -11.22 -0.62 6.37
N ALA A 334 -12.04 0.44 6.26
CA ALA A 334 -11.63 1.72 5.70
C ALA A 334 -11.50 2.78 6.81
N ALA A 335 -10.49 3.64 6.70
CA ALA A 335 -10.40 4.83 7.50
C ALA A 335 -11.52 5.81 7.13
N SER A 336 -12.04 6.54 8.12
CA SER A 336 -13.06 7.57 7.91
C SER A 336 -12.47 8.90 7.43
N LEU A 337 -11.14 9.02 7.34
CA LEU A 337 -10.44 10.21 6.89
C LEU A 337 -10.94 10.69 5.52
N ARG A 338 -11.25 11.99 5.43
CA ARG A 338 -11.61 12.71 4.21
C ARG A 338 -10.98 14.10 4.19
N PHE A 339 -10.66 14.58 3.01
CA PHE A 339 -10.06 15.91 2.80
C PHE A 339 -10.99 16.93 2.16
N ARG A 340 -12.31 16.72 2.23
CA ARG A 340 -13.31 17.62 1.62
C ARG A 340 -13.23 19.05 2.15
N GLY A 341 -12.80 19.24 3.40
CA GLY A 341 -12.62 20.55 4.05
C GLY A 341 -11.17 21.00 4.12
N ALA A 342 -10.22 20.30 3.52
CA ALA A 342 -8.83 20.71 3.53
C ALA A 342 -8.63 22.01 2.73
N LEU A 343 -7.76 22.88 3.22
CA LEU A 343 -7.44 24.16 2.57
C LEU A 343 -6.47 23.94 1.40
N HIS A 344 -5.58 22.94 1.52
CA HIS A 344 -4.58 22.71 0.51
C HIS A 344 -5.11 21.87 -0.68
N PRO A 345 -5.02 22.37 -1.93
CA PRO A 345 -5.53 21.66 -3.11
C PRO A 345 -4.94 20.26 -3.30
N ALA A 346 -3.67 20.05 -2.94
CA ALA A 346 -3.01 18.75 -3.05
C ALA A 346 -3.64 17.67 -2.16
N LEU A 347 -4.28 18.04 -1.05
CA LEU A 347 -5.07 17.10 -0.24
C LEU A 347 -6.45 16.87 -0.84
N GLN A 348 -7.07 17.91 -1.43
CA GLN A 348 -8.36 17.75 -2.12
C GLN A 348 -8.26 16.83 -3.34
N ASP A 349 -7.06 16.64 -3.91
CA ASP A 349 -6.81 15.69 -4.99
C ASP A 349 -7.12 14.24 -4.63
N TYR A 350 -7.00 13.87 -3.37
CA TYR A 350 -7.44 12.57 -2.87
C TYR A 350 -8.95 12.35 -3.07
N GLU A 351 -9.77 13.39 -2.84
CA GLU A 351 -11.23 13.32 -3.08
C GLU A 351 -11.56 13.22 -4.57
N ARG A 352 -10.65 13.68 -5.44
CA ARG A 352 -10.74 13.54 -6.90
C ARG A 352 -10.20 12.20 -7.41
N GLY A 353 -9.74 11.31 -6.53
CA GLY A 353 -9.27 9.96 -6.87
C GLY A 353 -7.80 9.88 -7.30
N TYR A 354 -6.98 10.88 -6.99
CA TYR A 354 -5.53 10.80 -7.16
C TYR A 354 -4.85 10.24 -5.91
N VAL A 355 -3.69 9.61 -6.08
CA VAL A 355 -2.86 9.03 -5.03
C VAL A 355 -3.55 7.86 -4.31
N LYS A 356 -4.60 8.11 -3.55
CA LYS A 356 -5.52 7.19 -2.85
C LYS A 356 -4.92 6.39 -1.69
N GLU A 357 -3.75 5.75 -1.83
CA GLU A 357 -3.12 4.90 -0.83
C GLU A 357 -1.61 4.82 -1.05
N GLY A 358 -0.88 4.35 -0.06
CA GLY A 358 0.56 4.09 -0.05
C GLY A 358 1.16 4.40 1.31
N VAL A 359 2.32 3.84 1.58
CA VAL A 359 3.05 4.00 2.86
C VAL A 359 2.19 3.67 4.09
N GLY A 360 1.14 2.86 3.89
CA GLY A 360 0.21 2.43 4.93
C GLY A 360 -0.77 3.49 5.43
N ALA A 361 -1.03 4.54 4.66
CA ALA A 361 -1.84 5.69 5.07
C ALA A 361 -3.21 5.29 5.65
N GLY A 362 -3.94 4.39 4.99
CA GLY A 362 -5.26 3.96 5.45
C GLY A 362 -5.20 3.16 6.75
N GLY A 363 -4.29 2.19 6.84
CA GLY A 363 -4.14 1.41 8.07
C GLY A 363 -3.68 2.26 9.27
N LEU A 364 -2.77 3.21 9.05
CA LEU A 364 -2.35 4.14 10.10
C LEU A 364 -3.46 5.10 10.50
N ALA A 365 -4.27 5.61 9.55
CA ALA A 365 -5.45 6.40 9.88
C ALA A 365 -6.49 5.61 10.71
N ILE A 366 -6.61 4.30 10.48
CA ILE A 366 -7.42 3.42 11.34
C ILE A 366 -6.86 3.36 12.76
N LEU A 367 -5.52 3.30 12.95
CA LEU A 367 -4.95 3.36 14.30
C LEU A 367 -5.27 4.68 15.02
N TRP A 368 -5.30 5.79 14.28
CA TRP A 368 -5.73 7.09 14.82
C TRP A 368 -7.17 7.02 15.37
N GLU A 369 -8.09 6.43 14.61
CA GLU A 369 -9.48 6.23 15.03
C GLU A 369 -9.59 5.25 16.20
N LEU A 370 -8.81 4.14 16.19
CA LEU A 370 -8.75 3.19 17.29
C LEU A 370 -8.20 3.83 18.58
N ALA A 371 -7.32 4.83 18.47
CA ALA A 371 -6.87 5.63 19.60
C ALA A 371 -7.94 6.60 20.15
N GLY A 372 -9.13 6.61 19.57
CA GLY A 372 -10.24 7.47 19.98
C GLY A 372 -10.15 8.90 19.44
N ARG A 373 -9.28 9.15 18.45
CA ARG A 373 -9.12 10.47 17.84
C ARG A 373 -10.03 10.63 16.62
N SER A 374 -10.51 11.86 16.38
CA SER A 374 -11.43 12.09 15.27
C SER A 374 -10.71 12.17 13.92
N PRO A 375 -11.34 11.71 12.83
CA PRO A 375 -10.80 11.84 11.48
C PRO A 375 -10.70 13.30 11.02
N GLU A 376 -11.52 14.21 11.55
CA GLU A 376 -11.46 15.65 11.26
C GLU A 376 -10.17 16.26 11.83
N HIS A 377 -9.77 15.89 13.05
CA HIS A 377 -8.48 16.31 13.61
C HIS A 377 -7.30 15.77 12.80
N LEU A 378 -7.41 14.54 12.28
CA LEU A 378 -6.38 14.02 11.37
C LEU A 378 -6.32 14.83 10.08
N ALA A 379 -7.47 15.16 9.49
CA ALA A 379 -7.52 15.98 8.28
C ALA A 379 -6.90 17.38 8.49
N GLN A 380 -7.21 18.04 9.60
CA GLN A 380 -6.62 19.32 9.97
C GLN A 380 -5.11 19.23 10.19
N ALA A 381 -4.63 18.19 10.87
CA ALA A 381 -3.21 17.96 11.09
C ALA A 381 -2.47 17.69 9.77
N CYS A 382 -3.08 16.93 8.85
CA CYS A 382 -2.54 16.72 7.50
C CYS A 382 -2.50 18.01 6.69
N ASP A 383 -3.50 18.90 6.83
CA ASP A 383 -3.54 20.18 6.13
C ASP A 383 -2.41 21.11 6.62
N ALA A 384 -2.19 21.18 7.93
CA ALA A 384 -1.06 21.90 8.52
C ALA A 384 0.29 21.34 8.06
N ALA A 385 0.46 20.01 8.10
CA ALA A 385 1.68 19.35 7.65
C ALA A 385 1.93 19.52 6.14
N CYS A 386 0.87 19.56 5.33
CA CYS A 386 0.97 19.84 3.90
C CYS A 386 1.45 21.26 3.62
N HIS A 387 0.96 22.22 4.40
CA HIS A 387 1.42 23.61 4.34
C HIS A 387 2.92 23.75 4.67
N GLU A 388 3.39 23.05 5.69
CA GLU A 388 4.81 23.03 6.06
C GLU A 388 5.68 22.36 4.96
N LEU A 389 5.16 21.32 4.31
CA LEU A 389 5.90 20.55 3.32
C LEU A 389 6.08 21.28 1.98
N ILE A 390 5.01 21.89 1.47
CA ILE A 390 4.96 22.45 0.11
C ILE A 390 4.57 23.92 0.04
N GLY A 391 4.47 24.59 1.18
CA GLY A 391 4.11 25.99 1.29
C GLY A 391 2.61 26.27 1.22
N PRO A 392 2.21 27.56 1.32
CA PRO A 392 0.81 27.94 1.28
C PRO A 392 0.15 27.57 -0.06
N PRO A 393 -1.17 27.27 -0.06
CA PRO A 393 -1.89 27.03 -1.30
C PRO A 393 -1.75 28.24 -2.21
N CYS A 394 -1.37 28.04 -3.48
CA CYS A 394 -1.32 29.10 -4.47
C CYS A 394 -2.71 29.77 -4.54
N ALA A 395 -2.77 31.10 -4.33
CA ALA A 395 -4.00 31.84 -4.54
C ALA A 395 -4.48 31.58 -5.99
N PRO A 396 -5.78 31.35 -6.22
CA PRO A 396 -6.29 31.23 -7.57
C PRO A 396 -5.88 32.49 -8.35
N PRO A 397 -5.47 32.36 -9.64
CA PRO A 397 -5.14 33.53 -10.44
C PRO A 397 -6.32 34.49 -10.35
N ALA A 398 -6.03 35.73 -9.94
CA ALA A 398 -7.05 36.79 -9.86
C ALA A 398 -7.75 36.84 -11.22
N CYS A 399 -9.05 36.53 -11.28
CA CYS A 399 -9.85 36.79 -12.43
C CYS A 399 -9.79 38.30 -12.67
N HIS A 400 -8.94 38.73 -13.58
CA HIS A 400 -9.02 40.06 -14.12
C HIS A 400 -10.38 40.14 -14.83
N LEU A 401 -11.36 40.67 -14.08
CA LEU A 401 -12.58 41.20 -14.69
C LEU A 401 -12.12 42.27 -15.66
N VAL A 402 -12.08 41.96 -16.94
CA VAL A 402 -11.96 42.95 -18.00
C VAL A 402 -13.20 43.83 -17.86
N ALA A 403 -13.00 45.02 -17.37
CA ALA A 403 -14.05 46.05 -17.35
C ALA A 403 -14.55 46.21 -18.79
N PRO A 404 -15.89 46.29 -19.03
CA PRO A 404 -16.40 46.56 -20.36
C PRO A 404 -15.90 47.95 -20.79
N GLY A 405 -15.17 47.97 -21.91
CA GLY A 405 -14.63 49.19 -22.49
C GLY A 405 -15.73 50.24 -22.69
N SER A 406 -15.54 51.39 -22.12
CA SER A 406 -16.30 52.63 -22.40
C SER A 406 -16.13 52.91 -23.88
N GLY A 407 -17.22 52.76 -24.64
CA GLY A 407 -17.26 53.12 -26.04
C GLY A 407 -16.99 54.62 -26.21
N ASP A 408 -16.06 54.93 -27.08
CA ASP A 408 -15.75 56.29 -27.51
C ASP A 408 -16.83 56.74 -28.48
N PRO A 409 -17.44 57.96 -28.33
CA PRO A 409 -18.46 58.41 -29.26
C PRO A 409 -17.83 58.95 -30.57
N LEU A 410 -18.43 58.53 -31.66
CA LEU A 410 -18.23 58.99 -33.02
C LEU A 410 -17.96 60.53 -33.12
N ARG A 411 -16.81 60.89 -33.67
CA ARG A 411 -16.61 62.22 -34.26
C ARG A 411 -17.02 62.12 -35.76
N SER A 412 -18.12 62.76 -36.04
CA SER A 412 -18.44 63.26 -37.38
C SER A 412 -17.54 64.45 -37.71
N GLY A 413 -16.94 64.52 -38.88
CA GLY A 413 -16.15 65.67 -39.33
C GLY A 413 -15.90 65.55 -40.81
N ASP A 414 -16.60 66.38 -41.52
CA ASP A 414 -16.56 66.70 -42.95
C ASP A 414 -15.14 66.99 -43.49
N GLY A 415 -14.96 66.71 -44.80
CA GLY A 415 -13.81 67.18 -45.58
C GLY A 415 -13.55 66.28 -46.79
#